data_75783973f73957e3bfcf22aced9cfb35
#
_entry.id   75783973f73957e3bfcf22aced9cfb35
#
_cell.length_a   1.000
_cell.length_b   1.000
_cell.length_c   1.000
_cell.angle_alpha   90.00
_cell.angle_beta   90.00
_cell.angle_gamma   90.00
#
_symmetry.space_group_name_H-M   'P 1'
#
loop_
_entity.id
_entity.type
_entity.pdbx_description
1 polymer ?
#
loop_
_entity_poly.entity_id
_entity_poly.type
_entity_poly.pdbx_seq_one_letter_code
_entity_poly.pdbx_strand_id
1 'polypeptide(L)'
;MTLRDKAAQLMIAPCYGENPHVRSVEYRRFLHYVQDLHMGGLIVLNRVVNGSVQNAEPYAMAAFLNQMQKLSPLPLIVGGDFERGASMRVSNTTKFPHNMAYAAAGDLEASKYEGLQTAREARAMGVHWIFAPVADVNNNPDNPIINIRSYGEDASAVAAHVGAYIDGAHSDPSIKVLVAAKHFPGHGDTNVDSHMGLSVISGDRARLDAVELVPFKAAIAHGVDSIMPGHLAVPALDPDEVPASVSKAIITDLLKKEMGFQGLIVTDAMDMRGLTSKYAPGEAAVKALEAGVDVLLMPSNPDLAIKGIVAAVTAGTLSVKRLDQSVAKLLEAKVRLGLHKKRTVDIEAMDQTLDSPEAEGYAQAEADRAVTLVKNDKDVFPLSMAGRAQSCLFVLTESRRGKQGLRILEQVAARAPELRATLFDPDLPAQVFEEAAAQAQSGCKTVMVAAFVTVSEYRGNTAMAGGYPAFMEALLAGGRVPVGLISLGNPYLLRSFPKLAAYATTYSPSATSELSAVKALFGEMKLTGRLPVTIPGAAKLGEGIQMPGRQ
;
A
#
# COMPACT_ATOMS: atom_id res chain seq x y z
N MET A 1 28.11 -23.67 -3.22
CA MET A 1 27.52 -22.74 -4.18
C MET A 1 28.62 -22.05 -4.96
N THR A 2 28.51 -21.96 -6.28
CA THR A 2 29.40 -21.12 -7.10
C THR A 2 29.20 -19.64 -6.77
N LEU A 3 30.13 -18.79 -7.18
CA LEU A 3 29.98 -17.32 -7.03
C LEU A 3 28.72 -16.80 -7.72
N ARG A 4 28.42 -17.35 -8.92
CA ARG A 4 27.20 -17.04 -9.68
C ARG A 4 25.94 -17.43 -8.90
N ASP A 5 25.90 -18.63 -8.31
CA ASP A 5 24.75 -19.08 -7.52
C ASP A 5 24.55 -18.20 -6.28
N LYS A 6 25.63 -17.81 -5.60
CA LYS A 6 25.56 -16.89 -4.45
C LYS A 6 24.94 -15.54 -4.84
N ALA A 7 25.38 -14.96 -5.96
CA ALA A 7 24.81 -13.71 -6.46
C ALA A 7 23.31 -13.86 -6.81
N ALA A 8 22.95 -14.94 -7.51
CA ALA A 8 21.57 -15.21 -7.90
C ALA A 8 20.63 -15.45 -6.71
N GLN A 9 21.13 -16.11 -5.64
CA GLN A 9 20.33 -16.33 -4.43
C GLN A 9 19.88 -15.02 -3.75
N LEU A 10 20.58 -13.92 -3.94
CA LEU A 10 20.19 -12.61 -3.37
C LEU A 10 19.15 -11.87 -4.20
N MET A 11 18.62 -12.46 -5.28
CA MET A 11 17.68 -11.79 -6.19
C MET A 11 16.27 -12.38 -6.06
N ILE A 12 15.29 -11.48 -6.10
CA ILE A 12 13.85 -11.80 -6.10
C ILE A 12 13.26 -11.26 -7.40
N ALA A 13 12.63 -12.13 -8.21
CA ALA A 13 11.99 -11.77 -9.48
C ALA A 13 10.48 -11.61 -9.36
N PRO A 14 9.84 -10.75 -10.20
CA PRO A 14 8.39 -10.57 -10.18
C PRO A 14 7.66 -11.78 -10.77
N CYS A 15 6.50 -12.11 -10.16
CA CYS A 15 5.49 -12.99 -10.74
C CYS A 15 4.09 -12.37 -10.52
N TYR A 16 3.14 -12.73 -11.37
CA TYR A 16 1.83 -12.06 -11.39
C TYR A 16 0.69 -12.95 -10.85
N GLY A 17 1.05 -14.01 -10.12
CA GLY A 17 0.07 -14.90 -9.49
C GLY A 17 -0.81 -15.68 -10.47
N GLU A 18 -0.42 -15.76 -11.73
CA GLU A 18 -1.04 -16.58 -12.75
C GLU A 18 -0.28 -17.90 -12.90
N ASN A 19 -0.94 -18.93 -13.41
CA ASN A 19 -0.28 -20.16 -13.81
C ASN A 19 -0.15 -20.20 -15.34
N PRO A 20 0.91 -19.59 -15.91
CA PRO A 20 1.05 -19.46 -17.34
C PRO A 20 1.26 -20.82 -18.00
N HIS A 21 0.72 -20.97 -19.21
CA HIS A 21 0.86 -22.21 -19.96
C HIS A 21 2.34 -22.56 -20.17
N VAL A 22 2.71 -23.85 -19.96
CA VAL A 22 4.09 -24.35 -19.98
C VAL A 22 4.89 -24.08 -21.27
N ARG A 23 4.21 -23.81 -22.39
CA ARG A 23 4.84 -23.41 -23.67
C ARG A 23 4.93 -21.91 -23.87
N SER A 24 4.42 -21.09 -22.95
CA SER A 24 4.44 -19.64 -23.08
C SER A 24 5.87 -19.08 -22.91
N VAL A 25 6.11 -17.88 -23.44
CA VAL A 25 7.38 -17.15 -23.24
C VAL A 25 7.55 -16.80 -21.76
N GLU A 26 6.45 -16.47 -21.09
CA GLU A 26 6.45 -16.13 -19.67
C GLU A 26 6.87 -17.32 -18.80
N TYR A 27 6.30 -18.51 -19.05
CA TYR A 27 6.69 -19.72 -18.32
C TYR A 27 8.18 -20.05 -18.50
N ARG A 28 8.71 -19.92 -19.73
CA ARG A 28 10.14 -20.11 -20.00
C ARG A 28 11.03 -19.12 -19.26
N ARG A 29 10.56 -17.87 -19.08
CA ARG A 29 11.25 -16.85 -18.28
C ARG A 29 11.32 -17.28 -16.81
N PHE A 30 10.27 -17.85 -16.23
CA PHE A 30 10.30 -18.38 -14.88
C PHE A 30 11.24 -19.59 -14.74
N LEU A 31 11.26 -20.48 -15.74
CA LEU A 31 12.25 -21.57 -15.75
C LEU A 31 13.68 -21.02 -15.77
N HIS A 32 13.93 -20.00 -16.57
CA HIS A 32 15.23 -19.32 -16.59
C HIS A 32 15.62 -18.77 -15.21
N TYR A 33 14.70 -18.08 -14.53
CA TYR A 33 14.95 -17.55 -13.19
C TYR A 33 15.23 -18.66 -12.15
N VAL A 34 14.43 -19.71 -12.18
CA VAL A 34 14.41 -20.74 -11.14
C VAL A 34 15.43 -21.85 -11.40
N GLN A 35 15.55 -22.34 -12.64
CA GLN A 35 16.40 -23.49 -13.00
C GLN A 35 17.76 -23.10 -13.55
N ASP A 36 17.84 -22.01 -14.37
CA ASP A 36 19.11 -21.64 -15.00
C ASP A 36 19.92 -20.66 -14.15
N LEU A 37 19.25 -19.66 -13.56
CA LEU A 37 19.89 -18.66 -12.71
C LEU A 37 19.98 -19.08 -11.25
N HIS A 38 19.07 -19.92 -10.76
CA HIS A 38 18.93 -20.29 -9.34
C HIS A 38 18.62 -19.10 -8.44
N MET A 39 17.70 -18.21 -8.87
CA MET A 39 17.32 -17.03 -8.08
C MET A 39 16.75 -17.41 -6.72
N GLY A 40 16.95 -16.53 -5.73
CA GLY A 40 16.57 -16.81 -4.34
C GLY A 40 15.09 -16.75 -4.05
N GLY A 41 14.28 -16.05 -4.86
CA GLY A 41 12.87 -15.90 -4.61
C GLY A 41 12.05 -15.25 -5.71
N LEU A 42 10.76 -15.11 -5.43
CA LEU A 42 9.76 -14.43 -6.26
C LEU A 42 8.99 -13.40 -5.43
N ILE A 43 8.42 -12.39 -6.08
CA ILE A 43 7.44 -11.46 -5.49
C ILE A 43 6.15 -11.50 -6.28
N VAL A 44 5.01 -11.60 -5.58
CA VAL A 44 3.68 -11.55 -6.17
C VAL A 44 3.26 -10.11 -6.41
N LEU A 45 2.98 -9.79 -7.66
CA LEU A 45 2.50 -8.48 -8.11
C LEU A 45 1.15 -8.61 -8.82
N ASN A 46 0.49 -7.47 -9.01
CA ASN A 46 -0.69 -7.36 -9.88
C ASN A 46 -0.27 -7.24 -11.35
N ARG A 47 -1.11 -7.79 -12.24
CA ARG A 47 -1.03 -7.48 -13.65
C ARG A 47 -1.94 -6.29 -13.98
N VAL A 48 -1.47 -5.37 -14.78
CA VAL A 48 -2.31 -4.30 -15.33
C VAL A 48 -2.71 -4.68 -16.76
N VAL A 49 -4.00 -4.90 -16.98
CA VAL A 49 -4.55 -5.25 -18.29
C VAL A 49 -5.53 -4.16 -18.71
N ASN A 50 -5.24 -3.51 -19.83
CA ASN A 50 -6.08 -2.43 -20.36
C ASN A 50 -6.35 -1.31 -19.33
N GLY A 51 -5.38 -0.97 -18.46
CA GLY A 51 -5.52 0.04 -17.41
C GLY A 51 -6.31 -0.41 -16.18
N SER A 52 -6.68 -1.69 -16.08
CA SER A 52 -7.30 -2.28 -14.89
C SER A 52 -6.32 -3.18 -14.15
N VAL A 53 -6.24 -3.00 -12.84
CA VAL A 53 -5.44 -3.86 -11.96
C VAL A 53 -6.16 -5.20 -11.80
N GLN A 54 -5.44 -6.28 -12.10
CA GLN A 54 -5.93 -7.66 -11.95
C GLN A 54 -5.23 -8.30 -10.76
N ASN A 55 -6.00 -8.65 -9.74
CA ASN A 55 -5.48 -9.39 -8.59
C ASN A 55 -5.25 -10.86 -8.98
N ALA A 56 -4.23 -11.47 -8.40
CA ALA A 56 -3.97 -12.89 -8.54
C ALA A 56 -5.17 -13.72 -8.05
N GLU A 57 -5.47 -14.81 -8.72
CA GLU A 57 -6.39 -15.82 -8.22
C GLU A 57 -5.62 -16.74 -7.26
N PRO A 58 -6.07 -16.92 -5.99
CA PRO A 58 -5.26 -17.55 -4.94
C PRO A 58 -4.84 -18.98 -5.25
N TYR A 59 -5.73 -19.80 -5.82
CA TYR A 59 -5.45 -21.22 -6.12
C TYR A 59 -4.50 -21.38 -7.30
N ALA A 60 -4.70 -20.60 -8.36
CA ALA A 60 -3.79 -20.60 -9.53
C ALA A 60 -2.39 -20.12 -9.11
N MET A 61 -2.33 -19.08 -8.27
CA MET A 61 -1.08 -18.57 -7.72
C MET A 61 -0.36 -19.62 -6.86
N ALA A 62 -1.06 -20.25 -5.92
CA ALA A 62 -0.46 -21.28 -5.05
C ALA A 62 0.02 -22.50 -5.85
N ALA A 63 -0.75 -22.92 -6.88
CA ALA A 63 -0.35 -24.00 -7.78
C ALA A 63 0.92 -23.65 -8.56
N PHE A 64 1.01 -22.43 -9.10
CA PHE A 64 2.21 -21.92 -9.76
C PHE A 64 3.41 -21.86 -8.81
N LEU A 65 3.24 -21.28 -7.62
CA LEU A 65 4.31 -21.20 -6.62
C LEU A 65 4.79 -22.58 -6.19
N ASN A 66 3.88 -23.53 -5.95
CA ASN A 66 4.22 -24.93 -5.66
C ASN A 66 5.03 -25.57 -6.78
N GLN A 67 4.70 -25.28 -8.04
CA GLN A 67 5.46 -25.77 -9.19
C GLN A 67 6.88 -25.17 -9.23
N MET A 68 7.01 -23.87 -9.05
CA MET A 68 8.32 -23.20 -9.02
C MET A 68 9.19 -23.72 -7.85
N GLN A 69 8.59 -23.94 -6.69
CA GLN A 69 9.25 -24.55 -5.54
C GLN A 69 9.80 -25.94 -5.83
N LYS A 70 9.07 -26.77 -6.59
CA LYS A 70 9.52 -28.11 -6.97
C LYS A 70 10.67 -28.09 -7.97
N LEU A 71 10.69 -27.10 -8.86
CA LEU A 71 11.69 -26.94 -9.92
C LEU A 71 12.99 -26.27 -9.42
N SER A 72 12.91 -25.51 -8.34
CA SER A 72 14.07 -24.82 -7.80
C SER A 72 15.00 -25.77 -7.03
N PRO A 73 16.33 -25.70 -7.23
CA PRO A 73 17.29 -26.50 -6.46
C PRO A 73 17.31 -26.14 -4.97
N LEU A 74 17.11 -24.86 -4.64
CA LEU A 74 16.96 -24.36 -3.26
C LEU A 74 15.56 -23.80 -3.07
N PRO A 75 15.00 -23.83 -1.84
CA PRO A 75 13.69 -23.23 -1.57
C PRO A 75 13.64 -21.76 -1.99
N LEU A 76 12.59 -21.37 -2.70
CA LEU A 76 12.32 -19.97 -3.03
C LEU A 76 11.69 -19.27 -1.82
N ILE A 77 12.15 -18.05 -1.50
CA ILE A 77 11.38 -17.15 -0.66
C ILE A 77 10.39 -16.39 -1.54
N VAL A 78 9.13 -16.28 -1.12
CA VAL A 78 8.11 -15.57 -1.89
C VAL A 78 7.66 -14.37 -1.09
N GLY A 79 7.77 -13.19 -1.68
CA GLY A 79 7.33 -11.93 -1.10
C GLY A 79 6.00 -11.45 -1.69
N GLY A 80 5.38 -10.47 -1.01
CA GLY A 80 4.20 -9.76 -1.51
C GLY A 80 4.01 -8.42 -0.79
N ASP A 81 3.62 -7.39 -1.54
CA ASP A 81 3.21 -6.11 -0.97
C ASP A 81 1.78 -6.25 -0.43
N PHE A 82 1.67 -6.58 0.84
CA PHE A 82 0.39 -6.79 1.54
C PHE A 82 0.15 -5.68 2.57
N GLU A 83 0.28 -4.41 2.15
CA GLU A 83 0.20 -3.23 3.01
C GLU A 83 -1.17 -3.03 3.66
N ARG A 84 -2.21 -3.61 3.10
CA ARG A 84 -3.59 -3.64 3.59
C ARG A 84 -4.18 -5.04 3.45
N GLY A 85 -3.45 -6.03 3.94
CA GLY A 85 -3.76 -7.44 3.79
C GLY A 85 -3.42 -8.00 2.42
N ALA A 86 -3.59 -9.32 2.28
CA ALA A 86 -3.31 -10.04 1.03
C ALA A 86 -4.18 -9.55 -0.13
N SER A 87 -5.36 -8.96 0.15
CA SER A 87 -6.30 -8.43 -0.85
C SER A 87 -5.73 -7.29 -1.72
N MET A 88 -4.59 -6.72 -1.33
CA MET A 88 -3.87 -5.78 -2.18
C MET A 88 -3.38 -6.44 -3.49
N ARG A 89 -3.02 -7.72 -3.45
CA ARG A 89 -2.46 -8.46 -4.58
C ARG A 89 -3.29 -9.67 -5.00
N VAL A 90 -4.04 -10.28 -4.09
CA VAL A 90 -4.73 -11.55 -4.28
C VAL A 90 -6.23 -11.38 -4.03
N SER A 91 -7.05 -11.89 -4.95
CA SER A 91 -8.52 -11.91 -4.80
C SER A 91 -8.95 -12.93 -3.73
N ASN A 92 -10.20 -12.83 -3.27
CA ASN A 92 -10.79 -13.77 -2.29
C ASN A 92 -9.92 -13.92 -1.03
N THR A 93 -9.47 -12.79 -0.51
CA THR A 93 -8.77 -12.63 0.76
C THR A 93 -9.38 -11.44 1.51
N THR A 94 -9.15 -11.33 2.81
CA THR A 94 -9.77 -10.31 3.68
C THR A 94 -9.49 -8.89 3.19
N LYS A 95 -10.55 -8.08 3.05
CA LYS A 95 -10.49 -6.73 2.44
C LYS A 95 -10.34 -5.64 3.49
N PHE A 96 -9.16 -5.56 4.06
CA PHE A 96 -8.81 -4.51 5.01
C PHE A 96 -8.81 -3.11 4.39
N PRO A 97 -9.16 -2.06 5.15
CA PRO A 97 -8.95 -0.67 4.74
C PRO A 97 -7.45 -0.31 4.70
N HIS A 98 -7.11 0.85 4.16
CA HIS A 98 -5.73 1.36 4.18
C HIS A 98 -5.31 1.79 5.58
N ASN A 99 -4.01 1.85 5.82
CA ASN A 99 -3.40 2.12 7.13
C ASN A 99 -3.92 3.39 7.81
N MET A 100 -4.18 4.46 7.05
CA MET A 100 -4.70 5.71 7.60
C MET A 100 -6.08 5.55 8.26
N ALA A 101 -6.87 4.55 7.86
CA ALA A 101 -8.15 4.25 8.49
C ALA A 101 -7.98 3.73 9.93
N TYR A 102 -6.96 2.91 10.18
CA TYR A 102 -6.66 2.40 11.53
C TYR A 102 -6.30 3.52 12.50
N ALA A 103 -5.49 4.47 12.04
CA ALA A 103 -5.15 5.63 12.87
C ALA A 103 -6.36 6.54 13.11
N ALA A 104 -7.25 6.68 12.11
CA ALA A 104 -8.49 7.43 12.27
C ALA A 104 -9.46 6.78 13.27
N ALA A 105 -9.50 5.46 13.32
CA ALA A 105 -10.26 4.69 14.32
C ALA A 105 -9.60 4.70 15.71
N GLY A 106 -8.24 4.85 15.74
CA GLY A 106 -7.46 4.88 16.99
C GLY A 106 -7.35 3.53 17.69
N ASP A 107 -7.43 2.42 16.94
CA ASP A 107 -7.47 1.05 17.47
C ASP A 107 -6.18 0.27 17.09
N LEU A 108 -5.25 0.16 18.05
CA LEU A 108 -4.01 -0.62 17.87
C LEU A 108 -4.26 -2.13 17.78
N GLU A 109 -5.27 -2.65 18.46
CA GLU A 109 -5.62 -4.07 18.40
C GLU A 109 -6.12 -4.44 16.99
N ALA A 110 -6.73 -3.49 16.27
CA ALA A 110 -7.11 -3.70 14.88
C ALA A 110 -5.88 -3.82 13.96
N SER A 111 -4.84 -2.99 14.14
CA SER A 111 -3.57 -3.14 13.40
C SER A 111 -2.87 -4.45 13.71
N LYS A 112 -2.93 -4.89 14.98
CA LYS A 112 -2.41 -6.19 15.39
C LYS A 112 -3.18 -7.35 14.74
N TYR A 113 -4.51 -7.26 14.70
CA TYR A 113 -5.34 -8.27 14.03
C TYR A 113 -5.06 -8.32 12.51
N GLU A 114 -4.90 -7.17 11.85
CA GLU A 114 -4.52 -7.10 10.45
C GLU A 114 -3.19 -7.82 10.19
N GLY A 115 -2.17 -7.56 11.02
CA GLY A 115 -0.88 -8.23 10.94
C GLY A 115 -1.01 -9.75 11.03
N LEU A 116 -1.75 -10.26 12.04
CA LEU A 116 -2.00 -11.69 12.22
C LEU A 116 -2.74 -12.32 11.03
N GLN A 117 -3.85 -11.71 10.60
CA GLN A 117 -4.66 -12.27 9.52
C GLN A 117 -3.91 -12.22 8.17
N THR A 118 -3.16 -11.14 7.91
CA THR A 118 -2.29 -11.05 6.74
C THR A 118 -1.24 -12.15 6.74
N ALA A 119 -0.62 -12.45 7.88
CA ALA A 119 0.35 -13.53 8.02
C ALA A 119 -0.29 -14.91 7.76
N ARG A 120 -1.50 -15.15 8.28
CA ARG A 120 -2.26 -16.39 8.05
C ARG A 120 -2.55 -16.62 6.57
N GLU A 121 -3.16 -15.63 5.92
CA GLU A 121 -3.51 -15.72 4.50
C GLU A 121 -2.26 -15.82 3.61
N ALA A 122 -1.24 -14.99 3.85
CA ALA A 122 0.02 -15.07 3.13
C ALA A 122 0.63 -16.47 3.20
N ARG A 123 0.74 -17.02 4.41
CA ARG A 123 1.37 -18.32 4.61
C ARG A 123 0.58 -19.46 4.00
N ALA A 124 -0.75 -19.42 4.07
CA ALA A 124 -1.65 -20.40 3.44
C ALA A 124 -1.45 -20.48 1.91
N MET A 125 -1.19 -19.33 1.27
CA MET A 125 -0.97 -19.23 -0.17
C MET A 125 0.49 -19.45 -0.62
N GLY A 126 1.43 -19.66 0.32
CA GLY A 126 2.85 -19.86 0.00
C GLY A 126 3.64 -18.56 -0.16
N VAL A 127 3.13 -17.44 0.35
CA VAL A 127 3.87 -16.20 0.53
C VAL A 127 4.51 -16.20 1.92
N HIS A 128 5.78 -15.83 2.00
CA HIS A 128 6.62 -15.99 3.19
C HIS A 128 7.12 -14.66 3.74
N TRP A 129 7.17 -13.62 2.90
CA TRP A 129 7.74 -12.32 3.23
C TRP A 129 6.74 -11.21 2.89
N ILE A 130 6.21 -10.59 3.90
CA ILE A 130 5.22 -9.52 3.79
C ILE A 130 5.96 -8.20 3.76
N PHE A 131 5.87 -7.46 2.65
CA PHE A 131 6.45 -6.11 2.54
C PHE A 131 5.48 -5.07 3.10
N ALA A 132 5.26 -5.18 4.40
CA ALA A 132 4.52 -4.31 5.30
C ALA A 132 5.08 -4.50 6.73
N PRO A 133 4.83 -3.54 7.64
CA PRO A 133 3.99 -2.34 7.51
C PRO A 133 4.71 -1.16 6.82
N VAL A 134 3.92 -0.21 6.31
CA VAL A 134 4.42 1.10 5.87
C VAL A 134 4.71 1.93 7.11
N ALA A 135 5.97 2.33 7.28
CA ALA A 135 6.46 3.07 8.43
C ALA A 135 6.73 4.57 8.13
N ASP A 136 6.26 5.03 6.96
CA ASP A 136 6.38 6.43 6.54
C ASP A 136 5.43 7.31 7.33
N VAL A 137 5.89 8.50 7.75
CA VAL A 137 5.07 9.52 8.41
C VAL A 137 4.58 10.52 7.37
N ASN A 138 3.27 10.55 7.09
CA ASN A 138 2.71 11.39 6.02
C ASN A 138 2.46 12.82 6.47
N ASN A 139 3.52 13.59 6.67
CA ASN A 139 3.48 14.99 7.08
C ASN A 139 3.41 15.99 5.90
N ASN A 140 3.40 15.48 4.67
CA ASN A 140 3.20 16.29 3.47
C ASN A 140 1.84 15.92 2.81
N PRO A 141 0.85 16.84 2.82
CA PRO A 141 -0.47 16.60 2.23
C PRO A 141 -0.44 16.45 0.71
N ASP A 142 0.65 16.88 0.05
CA ASP A 142 0.85 16.76 -1.40
C ASP A 142 1.65 15.52 -1.81
N ASN A 143 1.99 14.65 -0.86
CA ASN A 143 2.71 13.43 -1.14
C ASN A 143 1.93 12.54 -2.13
N PRO A 144 2.47 12.28 -3.34
CA PRO A 144 1.73 11.61 -4.40
C PRO A 144 1.72 10.09 -4.31
N ILE A 145 2.47 9.49 -3.36
CA ILE A 145 2.67 8.03 -3.32
C ILE A 145 2.43 7.41 -1.95
N ILE A 146 2.62 8.14 -0.84
CA ILE A 146 2.38 7.62 0.52
C ILE A 146 0.94 7.88 0.96
N ASN A 147 0.56 9.12 1.28
CA ASN A 147 -0.81 9.52 1.60
C ASN A 147 -1.50 8.49 2.52
N ILE A 148 -2.62 7.88 2.09
CA ILE A 148 -3.40 6.89 2.86
C ILE A 148 -2.68 5.57 3.17
N ARG A 149 -1.53 5.29 2.54
CA ARG A 149 -0.69 4.13 2.86
C ARG A 149 0.00 4.27 4.22
N SER A 150 0.23 5.50 4.69
CA SER A 150 0.72 5.80 6.05
C SER A 150 -0.41 5.73 7.08
N TYR A 151 -0.06 5.52 8.34
CA TYR A 151 -0.99 5.68 9.48
C TYR A 151 -1.27 7.15 9.83
N GLY A 152 -0.57 8.14 9.25
CA GLY A 152 -0.85 9.57 9.47
C GLY A 152 0.40 10.44 9.59
N GLU A 153 0.23 11.64 10.16
CA GLU A 153 1.30 12.64 10.29
C GLU A 153 2.01 12.65 11.65
N ASP A 154 1.44 11.99 12.66
CA ASP A 154 2.07 11.89 13.98
C ASP A 154 3.02 10.71 14.06
N ALA A 155 4.32 10.97 14.21
CA ALA A 155 5.35 9.95 14.21
C ALA A 155 5.17 8.89 15.31
N SER A 156 4.65 9.29 16.49
CA SER A 156 4.42 8.39 17.61
C SER A 156 3.23 7.47 17.37
N ALA A 157 2.15 7.99 16.78
CA ALA A 157 1.00 7.20 16.38
C ALA A 157 1.37 6.21 15.28
N VAL A 158 2.12 6.64 14.24
CA VAL A 158 2.64 5.74 13.19
C VAL A 158 3.50 4.64 13.81
N ALA A 159 4.40 4.99 14.74
CA ALA A 159 5.26 4.02 15.44
C ALA A 159 4.45 2.98 16.21
N ALA A 160 3.39 3.40 16.91
CA ALA A 160 2.52 2.50 17.68
C ALA A 160 1.78 1.50 16.77
N HIS A 161 1.20 1.95 15.67
CA HIS A 161 0.53 1.08 14.69
C HIS A 161 1.51 0.13 14.00
N VAL A 162 2.70 0.61 13.62
CA VAL A 162 3.78 -0.21 13.04
C VAL A 162 4.19 -1.33 14.00
N GLY A 163 4.40 -1.00 15.29
CA GLY A 163 4.71 -2.00 16.32
C GLY A 163 3.59 -3.02 16.49
N ALA A 164 2.33 -2.57 16.59
CA ALA A 164 1.17 -3.43 16.73
C ALA A 164 1.00 -4.40 15.55
N TYR A 165 1.19 -3.93 14.31
CA TYR A 165 1.17 -4.78 13.12
C TYR A 165 2.23 -5.88 13.17
N ILE A 166 3.49 -5.53 13.52
CA ILE A 166 4.59 -6.48 13.64
C ILE A 166 4.30 -7.53 14.71
N ASP A 167 3.86 -7.09 15.90
CA ASP A 167 3.46 -7.99 16.99
C ASP A 167 2.34 -8.94 16.55
N GLY A 168 1.36 -8.43 15.80
CA GLY A 168 0.28 -9.21 15.24
C GLY A 168 0.75 -10.29 14.27
N ALA A 169 1.58 -9.92 13.30
CA ALA A 169 2.13 -10.85 12.30
C ALA A 169 2.94 -11.99 12.94
N HIS A 170 3.57 -11.74 14.09
CA HIS A 170 4.38 -12.70 14.83
C HIS A 170 3.64 -13.38 16.00
N SER A 171 2.38 -13.03 16.26
CA SER A 171 1.64 -13.49 17.47
C SER A 171 1.33 -14.98 17.48
N ASP A 172 1.24 -15.63 16.30
CA ASP A 172 1.00 -17.06 16.19
C ASP A 172 2.31 -17.79 15.82
N PRO A 173 2.94 -18.53 16.76
CA PRO A 173 4.23 -19.19 16.52
C PRO A 173 4.15 -20.34 15.49
N SER A 174 2.94 -20.83 15.17
CA SER A 174 2.74 -21.83 14.12
C SER A 174 2.83 -21.22 12.72
N ILE A 175 2.64 -19.90 12.59
CA ILE A 175 2.65 -19.15 11.35
C ILE A 175 3.97 -18.40 11.22
N LYS A 176 4.83 -18.88 10.34
CA LYS A 176 6.17 -18.30 10.15
C LYS A 176 6.19 -17.44 8.90
N VAL A 177 6.28 -16.14 9.08
CA VAL A 177 6.46 -15.12 8.03
C VAL A 177 7.62 -14.22 8.39
N LEU A 178 8.09 -13.45 7.40
CA LEU A 178 8.93 -12.27 7.60
C LEU A 178 8.09 -11.04 7.30
N VAL A 179 8.31 -9.97 8.04
CA VAL A 179 7.72 -8.64 7.80
C VAL A 179 8.81 -7.61 7.49
N ALA A 180 8.48 -6.61 6.68
CA ALA A 180 9.41 -5.57 6.26
C ALA A 180 8.84 -4.17 6.50
N ALA A 181 9.43 -3.39 7.39
CA ALA A 181 9.11 -1.97 7.53
C ALA A 181 9.69 -1.16 6.35
N LYS A 182 8.88 -0.24 5.78
CA LYS A 182 9.23 0.51 4.58
C LYS A 182 8.61 1.93 4.59
N HIS A 183 9.22 2.88 3.91
CA HIS A 183 10.41 2.88 3.05
C HIS A 183 11.53 3.68 3.73
N PHE A 184 12.52 3.00 4.28
CA PHE A 184 13.60 3.64 5.06
C PHE A 184 14.41 4.65 4.22
N PRO A 185 14.80 5.82 4.76
CA PRO A 185 14.59 6.30 6.14
C PRO A 185 13.28 7.04 6.38
N GLY A 186 12.32 7.02 5.46
CA GLY A 186 10.99 7.63 5.51
C GLY A 186 10.66 8.37 4.22
N HIS A 187 9.52 8.06 3.60
CA HIS A 187 9.08 8.59 2.30
C HIS A 187 7.93 9.63 2.43
N GLY A 188 7.52 9.92 3.68
CA GLY A 188 6.28 10.68 3.91
C GLY A 188 6.34 12.17 3.55
N ASP A 189 7.53 12.79 3.49
CA ASP A 189 7.74 14.22 3.18
C ASP A 189 8.26 14.46 1.75
N THR A 190 7.86 13.66 0.78
CA THR A 190 8.29 13.84 -0.61
C THR A 190 7.19 14.42 -1.49
N ASN A 191 7.59 15.21 -2.51
CA ASN A 191 6.70 15.77 -3.53
C ASN A 191 6.78 15.01 -4.86
N VAL A 192 7.64 13.99 -4.96
CA VAL A 192 7.88 13.23 -6.18
C VAL A 192 7.62 11.75 -5.92
N ASP A 193 6.93 11.10 -6.83
CA ASP A 193 6.78 9.65 -6.85
C ASP A 193 8.11 9.00 -7.26
N SER A 194 8.67 8.15 -6.41
CA SER A 194 9.94 7.45 -6.63
C SER A 194 9.90 6.47 -7.83
N HIS A 195 8.70 6.10 -8.30
CA HIS A 195 8.53 5.37 -9.56
C HIS A 195 8.79 6.26 -10.79
N MET A 196 8.65 7.58 -10.67
CA MET A 196 8.80 8.55 -11.75
C MET A 196 10.16 9.25 -11.75
N GLY A 197 10.82 9.36 -10.59
CA GLY A 197 12.09 10.07 -10.44
C GLY A 197 12.69 9.92 -9.06
N LEU A 198 13.86 10.53 -8.84
CA LEU A 198 14.49 10.52 -7.52
C LEU A 198 13.74 11.49 -6.59
N SER A 199 13.16 10.95 -5.54
CA SER A 199 12.51 11.72 -4.46
C SER A 199 13.57 12.22 -3.47
N VAL A 200 13.41 13.44 -2.96
CA VAL A 200 14.34 14.06 -2.02
C VAL A 200 13.63 14.37 -0.70
N ILE A 201 14.23 13.97 0.41
CA ILE A 201 13.85 14.36 1.76
C ILE A 201 14.75 15.53 2.18
N SER A 202 14.16 16.70 2.35
CA SER A 202 14.90 17.96 2.58
C SER A 202 15.09 18.33 4.06
N GLY A 203 14.59 17.52 4.99
CA GLY A 203 14.76 17.75 6.44
C GLY A 203 16.20 17.62 6.91
N ASP A 204 16.56 18.36 7.95
CA ASP A 204 17.85 18.19 8.64
C ASP A 204 17.87 16.91 9.49
N ARG A 205 19.05 16.58 10.05
CA ARG A 205 19.22 15.39 10.87
C ARG A 205 18.31 15.39 12.12
N ALA A 206 18.15 16.53 12.77
CA ALA A 206 17.32 16.64 13.97
C ALA A 206 15.85 16.33 13.67
N ARG A 207 15.35 16.81 12.53
CA ARG A 207 14.01 16.48 12.05
C ARG A 207 13.88 14.99 11.73
N LEU A 208 14.82 14.41 10.98
CA LEU A 208 14.79 12.99 10.65
C LEU A 208 14.72 12.13 11.92
N ASP A 209 15.49 12.46 12.94
CA ASP A 209 15.48 11.76 14.23
C ASP A 209 14.15 11.89 14.98
N ALA A 210 13.49 13.05 14.87
CA ALA A 210 12.24 13.35 15.57
C ALA A 210 10.98 12.86 14.84
N VAL A 211 11.04 12.60 13.53
CA VAL A 211 9.89 12.28 12.70
C VAL A 211 10.11 10.98 11.92
N GLU A 212 10.92 11.03 10.86
CA GLU A 212 11.02 9.94 9.88
C GLU A 212 11.57 8.65 10.49
N LEU A 213 12.56 8.73 11.39
CA LEU A 213 13.21 7.54 11.99
C LEU A 213 12.45 6.94 13.17
N VAL A 214 11.47 7.64 13.74
CA VAL A 214 10.73 7.19 14.95
C VAL A 214 10.01 5.86 14.69
N PRO A 215 9.23 5.68 13.60
CA PRO A 215 8.55 4.40 13.34
C PRO A 215 9.53 3.25 13.05
N PHE A 216 10.69 3.53 12.43
CA PHE A 216 11.69 2.48 12.18
C PHE A 216 12.42 2.05 13.46
N LYS A 217 12.67 2.98 14.39
CA LYS A 217 13.18 2.64 15.73
C LYS A 217 12.17 1.73 16.48
N ALA A 218 10.89 2.04 16.38
CA ALA A 218 9.83 1.20 16.94
C ALA A 218 9.77 -0.18 16.24
N ALA A 219 9.82 -0.22 14.91
CA ALA A 219 9.85 -1.48 14.16
C ALA A 219 11.00 -2.40 14.61
N ILE A 220 12.21 -1.84 14.81
CA ILE A 220 13.38 -2.57 15.32
C ILE A 220 13.12 -3.09 16.74
N ALA A 221 12.54 -2.26 17.61
CA ALA A 221 12.23 -2.64 18.99
C ALA A 221 11.17 -3.76 19.08
N HIS A 222 10.22 -3.81 18.12
CA HIS A 222 9.21 -4.86 17.97
C HIS A 222 9.72 -6.07 17.17
N GLY A 223 11.03 -6.14 16.84
CA GLY A 223 11.63 -7.32 16.24
C GLY A 223 11.28 -7.52 14.77
N VAL A 224 11.14 -6.45 13.99
CA VAL A 224 10.94 -6.54 12.54
C VAL A 224 12.04 -7.38 11.88
N ASP A 225 11.66 -8.27 10.97
CA ASP A 225 12.61 -9.19 10.31
C ASP A 225 13.47 -8.50 9.27
N SER A 226 12.92 -7.48 8.63
CA SER A 226 13.61 -6.79 7.54
C SER A 226 13.21 -5.32 7.44
N ILE A 227 14.09 -4.53 6.86
CA ILE A 227 13.83 -3.13 6.50
C ILE A 227 14.08 -2.96 5.01
N MET A 228 13.17 -2.23 4.35
CA MET A 228 13.24 -1.90 2.94
C MET A 228 13.58 -0.42 2.77
N PRO A 229 14.81 -0.07 2.38
CA PRO A 229 15.15 1.30 1.99
C PRO A 229 14.53 1.66 0.66
N GLY A 230 13.93 2.85 0.59
CA GLY A 230 13.41 3.42 -0.65
C GLY A 230 14.51 4.00 -1.55
N HIS A 231 14.14 4.29 -2.81
CA HIS A 231 15.02 5.01 -3.74
C HIS A 231 14.89 6.53 -3.53
N LEU A 232 15.36 7.01 -2.37
CA LEU A 232 15.24 8.37 -1.86
C LEU A 232 16.60 9.00 -1.67
N ALA A 233 16.80 10.26 -2.07
CA ALA A 233 17.94 11.05 -1.66
C ALA A 233 17.65 11.77 -0.35
N VAL A 234 18.59 11.71 0.58
CA VAL A 234 18.50 12.37 1.90
C VAL A 234 19.80 13.15 2.15
N PRO A 235 19.90 14.40 1.65
CA PRO A 235 21.15 15.18 1.71
C PRO A 235 21.72 15.36 3.12
N ALA A 236 20.87 15.38 4.14
CA ALA A 236 21.30 15.45 5.54
C ALA A 236 22.05 14.20 6.04
N LEU A 237 21.92 13.06 5.33
CA LEU A 237 22.58 11.79 5.66
C LEU A 237 23.66 11.42 4.63
N ASP A 238 23.44 11.77 3.36
CA ASP A 238 24.37 11.53 2.26
C ASP A 238 24.35 12.73 1.31
N PRO A 239 25.35 13.65 1.44
CA PRO A 239 25.39 14.90 0.67
C PRO A 239 25.53 14.71 -0.87
N ASP A 240 25.98 13.53 -1.31
CA ASP A 240 26.10 13.19 -2.74
C ASP A 240 24.77 12.81 -3.38
N GLU A 241 23.66 12.91 -2.61
CA GLU A 241 22.30 12.57 -3.05
C GLU A 241 22.20 11.18 -3.67
N VAL A 242 22.96 10.24 -3.10
CA VAL A 242 22.88 8.82 -3.46
C VAL A 242 21.55 8.25 -2.95
N PRO A 243 20.80 7.50 -3.77
CA PRO A 243 19.57 6.85 -3.27
C PRO A 243 19.82 5.98 -2.05
N ALA A 244 18.99 6.10 -1.02
CA ALA A 244 19.16 5.42 0.27
C ALA A 244 19.41 3.91 0.12
N SER A 245 18.76 3.26 -0.84
CA SER A 245 18.93 1.82 -1.15
C SER A 245 20.35 1.43 -1.62
N VAL A 246 21.20 2.40 -2.00
CA VAL A 246 22.58 2.18 -2.45
C VAL A 246 23.58 3.08 -1.71
N SER A 247 23.15 3.78 -0.66
CA SER A 247 23.98 4.66 0.18
C SER A 247 24.56 3.91 1.37
N LYS A 248 25.88 3.86 1.46
CA LYS A 248 26.59 3.27 2.62
C LYS A 248 26.35 4.06 3.90
N ALA A 249 26.27 5.38 3.81
CA ALA A 249 25.99 6.26 4.95
C ALA A 249 24.62 5.92 5.57
N ILE A 250 23.61 5.67 4.74
CA ILE A 250 22.25 5.37 5.20
C ILE A 250 22.12 3.91 5.64
N ILE A 251 22.60 2.95 4.85
CA ILE A 251 22.40 1.51 5.15
C ILE A 251 23.38 1.03 6.22
N THR A 252 24.67 1.27 6.03
CA THR A 252 25.68 0.71 6.95
C THR A 252 25.84 1.59 8.18
N ASP A 253 26.03 2.90 8.01
CA ASP A 253 26.42 3.74 9.14
C ASP A 253 25.19 4.12 9.99
N LEU A 254 24.08 4.55 9.40
CA LEU A 254 22.86 4.86 10.17
C LEU A 254 22.11 3.57 10.57
N LEU A 255 21.60 2.76 9.61
CA LEU A 255 20.67 1.68 9.95
C LEU A 255 21.36 0.54 10.72
N LYS A 256 22.50 0.04 10.25
CA LYS A 256 23.18 -1.10 10.90
C LYS A 256 23.96 -0.72 12.15
N LYS A 257 24.75 0.36 12.11
CA LYS A 257 25.65 0.70 13.23
C LYS A 257 24.94 1.56 14.27
N GLU A 258 24.34 2.66 13.88
CA GLU A 258 23.75 3.61 14.83
C GLU A 258 22.42 3.10 15.38
N MET A 259 21.49 2.63 14.51
CA MET A 259 20.20 2.10 14.94
C MET A 259 20.28 0.62 15.36
N GLY A 260 21.41 -0.06 15.13
CA GLY A 260 21.66 -1.42 15.61
C GLY A 260 20.90 -2.53 14.86
N PHE A 261 20.33 -2.27 13.70
CA PHE A 261 19.54 -3.25 12.96
C PHE A 261 20.39 -4.42 12.43
N GLN A 262 20.02 -5.66 12.77
CA GLN A 262 20.74 -6.88 12.39
C GLN A 262 19.97 -7.78 11.42
N GLY A 263 18.70 -7.48 11.14
CA GLY A 263 17.84 -8.27 10.24
C GLY A 263 18.25 -8.18 8.77
N LEU A 264 17.38 -8.66 7.89
CA LEU A 264 17.56 -8.56 6.44
C LEU A 264 17.29 -7.13 5.95
N ILE A 265 18.10 -6.67 5.01
CA ILE A 265 17.85 -5.43 4.28
C ILE A 265 17.57 -5.80 2.84
N VAL A 266 16.37 -5.47 2.36
CA VAL A 266 15.93 -5.72 0.99
C VAL A 266 15.69 -4.38 0.27
N THR A 267 16.19 -4.21 -0.94
CA THR A 267 15.93 -2.97 -1.72
C THR A 267 14.44 -2.82 -1.98
N ASP A 268 13.98 -1.61 -2.20
CA ASP A 268 12.79 -1.38 -3.01
C ASP A 268 13.02 -1.88 -4.45
N ALA A 269 11.97 -1.93 -5.27
CA ALA A 269 12.03 -2.50 -6.61
C ALA A 269 13.09 -1.80 -7.49
N MET A 270 14.13 -2.53 -7.88
CA MET A 270 15.31 -1.96 -8.55
C MET A 270 15.06 -1.58 -10.01
N ASP A 271 13.87 -1.82 -10.55
CA ASP A 271 13.42 -1.35 -11.86
C ASP A 271 12.78 0.05 -11.82
N MET A 272 12.58 0.64 -10.62
CA MET A 272 12.04 1.98 -10.44
C MET A 272 12.99 3.07 -10.98
N ARG A 273 12.41 4.15 -11.53
CA ARG A 273 13.19 5.26 -12.13
C ARG A 273 14.07 6.02 -11.13
N GLY A 274 13.70 6.08 -9.88
CA GLY A 274 14.53 6.65 -8.81
C GLY A 274 15.94 6.04 -8.73
N LEU A 275 16.10 4.79 -9.18
CA LEU A 275 17.40 4.10 -9.24
C LEU A 275 17.93 3.97 -10.67
N THR A 276 17.10 3.51 -11.62
CA THR A 276 17.52 3.18 -12.99
C THR A 276 17.92 4.39 -13.82
N SER A 277 17.50 5.59 -13.43
CA SER A 277 17.95 6.84 -14.05
C SER A 277 19.43 7.18 -13.75
N LYS A 278 19.99 6.63 -12.65
CA LYS A 278 21.37 6.91 -12.21
C LYS A 278 22.33 5.76 -12.49
N TYR A 279 21.87 4.50 -12.41
CA TYR A 279 22.76 3.33 -12.43
C TYR A 279 22.28 2.26 -13.40
N ALA A 280 23.22 1.65 -14.12
CA ALA A 280 22.97 0.45 -14.91
C ALA A 280 22.68 -0.76 -13.99
N PRO A 281 21.95 -1.81 -14.47
CA PRO A 281 21.49 -2.92 -13.62
C PRO A 281 22.62 -3.63 -12.82
N GLY A 282 23.76 -3.87 -13.46
CA GLY A 282 24.91 -4.50 -12.81
C GLY A 282 25.57 -3.60 -11.76
N GLU A 283 25.68 -2.31 -12.07
CA GLU A 283 26.26 -1.30 -11.17
C GLU A 283 25.34 -1.09 -9.94
N ALA A 284 24.03 -0.94 -10.17
CA ALA A 284 23.05 -0.79 -9.08
C ALA A 284 23.11 -1.96 -8.10
N ALA A 285 23.21 -3.19 -8.61
CA ALA A 285 23.30 -4.40 -7.80
C ALA A 285 24.57 -4.42 -6.93
N VAL A 286 25.72 -4.06 -7.51
CA VAL A 286 27.01 -3.97 -6.80
C VAL A 286 26.95 -2.91 -5.71
N LYS A 287 26.51 -1.68 -6.05
CA LYS A 287 26.37 -0.56 -5.08
C LYS A 287 25.46 -0.90 -3.91
N ALA A 288 24.31 -1.57 -4.14
CA ALA A 288 23.42 -2.00 -3.08
C ALA A 288 24.13 -2.96 -2.10
N LEU A 289 24.86 -3.95 -2.62
CA LEU A 289 25.61 -4.88 -1.78
C LEU A 289 26.77 -4.19 -1.03
N GLU A 290 27.49 -3.27 -1.67
CA GLU A 290 28.55 -2.47 -1.05
C GLU A 290 28.01 -1.57 0.05
N ALA A 291 26.81 -0.97 -0.16
CA ALA A 291 26.12 -0.18 0.85
C ALA A 291 25.71 -1.00 2.07
N GLY A 292 25.54 -2.31 1.90
CA GLY A 292 25.17 -3.20 3.00
C GLY A 292 23.82 -3.89 2.87
N VAL A 293 23.09 -3.73 1.76
CA VAL A 293 21.84 -4.44 1.46
C VAL A 293 22.09 -5.94 1.31
N ASP A 294 21.14 -6.76 1.70
CA ASP A 294 21.26 -8.22 1.67
C ASP A 294 20.51 -8.86 0.49
N VAL A 295 19.37 -8.29 0.08
CA VAL A 295 18.51 -8.87 -0.96
C VAL A 295 18.12 -7.79 -1.98
N LEU A 296 18.16 -8.16 -3.25
CA LEU A 296 17.90 -7.30 -4.41
C LEU A 296 16.52 -7.63 -4.97
N LEU A 297 15.55 -6.74 -4.75
CA LEU A 297 14.18 -6.92 -5.21
C LEU A 297 14.04 -6.41 -6.64
N MET A 298 13.52 -7.25 -7.54
CA MET A 298 13.19 -6.90 -8.92
C MET A 298 14.32 -6.17 -9.68
N PRO A 299 15.55 -6.72 -9.73
CA PRO A 299 16.57 -6.12 -10.57
C PRO A 299 16.04 -6.03 -12.02
N SER A 300 16.19 -4.86 -12.66
CA SER A 300 15.64 -4.59 -14.00
C SER A 300 16.18 -5.55 -15.07
N ASN A 301 17.34 -6.14 -14.83
CA ASN A 301 17.90 -7.24 -15.60
C ASN A 301 18.74 -8.15 -14.69
N PRO A 302 18.17 -9.31 -14.27
CA PRO A 302 18.86 -10.23 -13.36
C PRO A 302 20.20 -10.80 -13.89
N ASP A 303 20.27 -11.10 -15.19
CA ASP A 303 21.51 -11.60 -15.80
C ASP A 303 22.65 -10.60 -15.72
N LEU A 304 22.35 -9.32 -16.01
CA LEU A 304 23.34 -8.23 -15.90
C LEU A 304 23.71 -7.95 -14.45
N ALA A 305 22.76 -8.04 -13.54
CA ALA A 305 23.01 -7.87 -12.11
C ALA A 305 23.94 -8.97 -11.58
N ILE A 306 23.69 -10.24 -11.91
CA ILE A 306 24.55 -11.37 -11.55
C ILE A 306 25.95 -11.19 -12.14
N LYS A 307 26.05 -10.85 -13.44
CA LYS A 307 27.34 -10.59 -14.12
C LYS A 307 28.13 -9.46 -13.44
N GLY A 308 27.45 -8.36 -13.10
CA GLY A 308 28.06 -7.24 -12.39
C GLY A 308 28.64 -7.64 -11.03
N ILE A 309 27.87 -8.39 -10.20
CA ILE A 309 28.31 -8.87 -8.90
C ILE A 309 29.52 -9.82 -9.05
N VAL A 310 29.45 -10.79 -9.99
CA VAL A 310 30.55 -11.73 -10.23
C VAL A 310 31.80 -10.99 -10.67
N ALA A 311 31.69 -10.01 -11.58
CA ALA A 311 32.82 -9.19 -12.03
C ALA A 311 33.43 -8.38 -10.88
N ALA A 312 32.60 -7.73 -10.04
CA ALA A 312 33.06 -6.93 -8.90
C ALA A 312 33.79 -7.80 -7.86
N VAL A 313 33.29 -9.01 -7.59
CA VAL A 313 33.97 -9.93 -6.67
C VAL A 313 35.28 -10.45 -7.28
N THR A 314 35.32 -10.77 -8.57
CA THR A 314 36.53 -11.23 -9.26
C THR A 314 37.60 -10.14 -9.29
N ALA A 315 37.20 -8.88 -9.48
CA ALA A 315 38.08 -7.72 -9.45
C ALA A 315 38.50 -7.29 -8.02
N GLY A 316 37.89 -7.86 -6.98
CA GLY A 316 38.20 -7.55 -5.58
C GLY A 316 37.57 -6.24 -5.06
N THR A 317 36.70 -5.58 -5.83
CA THR A 317 35.96 -4.37 -5.39
C THR A 317 34.83 -4.70 -4.43
N LEU A 318 34.17 -5.84 -4.61
CA LEU A 318 33.23 -6.43 -3.64
C LEU A 318 33.86 -7.67 -3.01
N SER A 319 33.94 -7.73 -1.67
CA SER A 319 34.55 -8.89 -1.01
C SER A 319 33.65 -10.12 -1.04
N VAL A 320 34.23 -11.32 -1.26
CA VAL A 320 33.50 -12.60 -1.14
C VAL A 320 32.83 -12.72 0.23
N LYS A 321 33.51 -12.29 1.31
CA LYS A 321 32.96 -12.30 2.67
C LYS A 321 31.64 -11.49 2.78
N ARG A 322 31.56 -10.35 2.11
CA ARG A 322 30.33 -9.51 2.10
C ARG A 322 29.17 -10.25 1.42
N LEU A 323 29.45 -10.89 0.28
CA LEU A 323 28.46 -11.70 -0.43
C LEU A 323 28.00 -12.89 0.43
N ASP A 324 28.94 -13.61 1.04
CA ASP A 324 28.66 -14.77 1.90
C ASP A 324 27.81 -14.41 3.12
N GLN A 325 28.02 -13.25 3.72
CA GLN A 325 27.21 -12.76 4.83
C GLN A 325 25.74 -12.59 4.43
N SER A 326 25.44 -11.99 3.28
CA SER A 326 24.07 -11.85 2.80
C SER A 326 23.42 -13.18 2.44
N VAL A 327 24.16 -14.06 1.77
CA VAL A 327 23.67 -15.41 1.43
C VAL A 327 23.35 -16.21 2.70
N ALA A 328 24.21 -16.16 3.70
CA ALA A 328 23.99 -16.84 4.98
C ALA A 328 22.71 -16.34 5.66
N LYS A 329 22.54 -15.03 5.80
CA LYS A 329 21.32 -14.42 6.37
C LYS A 329 20.05 -14.87 5.65
N LEU A 330 20.06 -14.87 4.30
CA LEU A 330 18.89 -15.29 3.53
C LEU A 330 18.60 -16.78 3.69
N LEU A 331 19.64 -17.63 3.72
CA LEU A 331 19.47 -19.07 3.95
C LEU A 331 18.97 -19.36 5.38
N GLU A 332 19.46 -18.65 6.39
CA GLU A 332 18.96 -18.72 7.77
C GLU A 332 17.49 -18.32 7.84
N ALA A 333 17.09 -17.26 7.13
CA ALA A 333 15.68 -16.85 7.03
C ALA A 333 14.82 -17.96 6.39
N LYS A 334 15.27 -18.59 5.31
CA LYS A 334 14.59 -19.74 4.69
C LYS A 334 14.46 -20.93 5.66
N VAL A 335 15.49 -21.18 6.48
CA VAL A 335 15.45 -22.21 7.53
C VAL A 335 14.46 -21.86 8.63
N ARG A 336 14.45 -20.61 9.12
CA ARG A 336 13.51 -20.11 10.13
C ARG A 336 12.05 -20.22 9.65
N LEU A 337 11.79 -19.95 8.37
CA LEU A 337 10.50 -20.13 7.70
C LEU A 337 10.10 -21.61 7.51
N GLY A 338 11.01 -22.56 7.79
CA GLY A 338 10.78 -24.00 7.63
C GLY A 338 10.82 -24.50 6.18
N LEU A 339 11.26 -23.67 5.23
CA LEU A 339 11.24 -23.99 3.79
C LEU A 339 12.17 -25.16 3.41
N HIS A 340 13.17 -25.45 4.22
CA HIS A 340 14.04 -26.61 4.07
C HIS A 340 13.33 -27.95 4.37
N LYS A 341 12.20 -27.92 5.12
CA LYS A 341 11.38 -29.09 5.47
C LYS A 341 10.14 -29.20 4.57
N LYS A 342 9.40 -28.10 4.43
CA LYS A 342 8.15 -28.03 3.63
C LYS A 342 8.13 -26.70 2.89
N ARG A 343 8.30 -26.75 1.57
CA ARG A 343 8.35 -25.55 0.69
C ARG A 343 7.12 -25.35 -0.18
N THR A 344 6.18 -26.31 -0.16
CA THR A 344 4.90 -26.22 -0.87
C THR A 344 3.74 -26.12 0.10
N VAL A 345 2.66 -25.50 -0.32
CA VAL A 345 1.41 -25.39 0.46
C VAL A 345 0.40 -26.43 0.02
N ASP A 346 -0.54 -26.73 0.92
CA ASP A 346 -1.70 -27.54 0.64
C ASP A 346 -2.81 -26.63 0.09
N ILE A 347 -3.13 -26.81 -1.21
CA ILE A 347 -4.08 -25.96 -1.92
C ILE A 347 -5.50 -26.22 -1.42
N GLU A 348 -5.83 -27.46 -1.05
CA GLU A 348 -7.17 -27.85 -0.60
C GLU A 348 -7.49 -27.27 0.79
N ALA A 349 -6.45 -27.01 1.60
CA ALA A 349 -6.64 -26.43 2.93
C ALA A 349 -6.75 -24.89 2.94
N MET A 350 -6.57 -24.23 1.79
CA MET A 350 -6.52 -22.76 1.72
C MET A 350 -7.87 -22.11 2.07
N ASP A 351 -9.00 -22.72 1.68
CA ASP A 351 -10.35 -22.22 1.93
C ASP A 351 -10.71 -22.13 3.43
N GLN A 352 -10.00 -22.87 4.29
CA GLN A 352 -10.16 -22.79 5.74
C GLN A 352 -9.55 -21.50 6.34
N THR A 353 -8.73 -20.78 5.57
CA THR A 353 -7.97 -19.61 6.05
C THR A 353 -8.35 -18.33 5.32
N LEU A 354 -8.60 -18.42 4.00
CA LEU A 354 -8.81 -17.24 3.16
C LEU A 354 -10.21 -16.67 3.33
N ASP A 355 -10.32 -15.34 3.31
CA ASP A 355 -11.59 -14.58 3.25
C ASP A 355 -12.63 -15.06 4.27
N SER A 356 -12.19 -15.35 5.50
CA SER A 356 -13.10 -15.87 6.52
C SER A 356 -14.16 -14.83 6.90
N PRO A 357 -15.43 -15.24 7.15
CA PRO A 357 -16.48 -14.31 7.57
C PRO A 357 -16.14 -13.52 8.84
N GLU A 358 -15.35 -14.11 9.74
CA GLU A 358 -14.87 -13.45 10.95
C GLU A 358 -13.92 -12.30 10.61
N ALA A 359 -12.93 -12.55 9.74
CA ALA A 359 -11.97 -11.56 9.32
C ALA A 359 -12.61 -10.43 8.50
N GLU A 360 -13.53 -10.76 7.58
CA GLU A 360 -14.31 -9.77 6.84
C GLU A 360 -15.18 -8.92 7.78
N GLY A 361 -15.81 -9.54 8.79
CA GLY A 361 -16.58 -8.82 9.81
C GLY A 361 -15.71 -7.86 10.62
N TYR A 362 -14.49 -8.27 10.96
CA TYR A 362 -13.53 -7.43 11.68
C TYR A 362 -13.06 -6.26 10.83
N ALA A 363 -12.69 -6.52 9.56
CA ALA A 363 -12.29 -5.48 8.60
C ALA A 363 -13.42 -4.46 8.35
N GLN A 364 -14.69 -4.94 8.29
CA GLN A 364 -15.84 -4.04 8.16
C GLN A 364 -16.05 -3.18 9.40
N ALA A 365 -15.94 -3.76 10.59
CA ALA A 365 -16.09 -3.01 11.85
C ALA A 365 -15.01 -1.93 11.98
N GLU A 366 -13.79 -2.21 11.51
CA GLU A 366 -12.71 -1.23 11.49
C GLU A 366 -12.96 -0.10 10.48
N ALA A 367 -13.39 -0.43 9.26
CA ALA A 367 -13.78 0.55 8.27
C ALA A 367 -14.93 1.46 8.76
N ASP A 368 -15.89 0.90 9.51
CA ASP A 368 -16.99 1.67 10.11
C ASP A 368 -16.48 2.67 11.16
N ARG A 369 -15.55 2.25 12.06
CA ARG A 369 -14.96 3.12 13.10
C ARG A 369 -14.11 4.23 12.53
N ALA A 370 -13.47 4.00 11.39
CA ALA A 370 -12.57 4.95 10.74
C ALA A 370 -13.30 6.17 10.14
N VAL A 371 -14.57 6.03 9.75
CA VAL A 371 -15.28 7.11 9.05
C VAL A 371 -15.26 8.39 9.89
N THR A 372 -14.64 9.43 9.35
CA THR A 372 -14.48 10.72 10.01
C THR A 372 -15.32 11.79 9.33
N LEU A 373 -16.27 12.35 10.06
CA LEU A 373 -17.03 13.52 9.64
C LEU A 373 -16.28 14.78 10.06
N VAL A 374 -15.77 15.54 9.10
CA VAL A 374 -14.91 16.71 9.35
C VAL A 374 -15.74 18.01 9.36
N LYS A 375 -16.73 18.08 8.50
CA LYS A 375 -17.59 19.26 8.33
C LYS A 375 -19.03 18.83 8.13
N ASN A 376 -19.99 19.54 8.76
CA ASN A 376 -21.43 19.28 8.59
C ASN A 376 -22.26 20.54 8.83
N ASP A 377 -22.11 21.53 7.96
CA ASP A 377 -22.93 22.73 7.98
C ASP A 377 -24.33 22.37 7.45
N LYS A 378 -25.38 22.96 8.05
CA LYS A 378 -26.77 22.76 7.62
C LYS A 378 -27.28 21.31 7.75
N ASP A 379 -26.68 20.49 8.60
CA ASP A 379 -27.12 19.12 8.88
C ASP A 379 -27.31 18.25 7.62
N VAL A 380 -26.38 18.34 6.68
CA VAL A 380 -26.38 17.56 5.43
C VAL A 380 -26.22 16.06 5.70
N PHE A 381 -25.44 15.72 6.73
CA PHE A 381 -25.25 14.36 7.20
C PHE A 381 -26.01 14.08 8.49
N PRO A 382 -26.60 12.89 8.62
CA PRO A 382 -26.91 11.91 7.58
C PRO A 382 -28.16 12.36 6.79
N LEU A 383 -28.31 11.86 5.56
CA LEU A 383 -29.50 12.12 4.76
C LEU A 383 -30.77 11.68 5.52
N SER A 384 -31.71 12.61 5.71
CA SER A 384 -32.98 12.29 6.36
C SER A 384 -33.84 11.40 5.46
N MET A 385 -34.67 10.54 6.05
CA MET A 385 -35.61 9.68 5.30
C MET A 385 -36.47 10.50 4.32
N ALA A 386 -37.04 11.64 4.78
CA ALA A 386 -37.85 12.50 3.97
C ALA A 386 -37.07 13.26 2.86
N GLY A 387 -35.74 13.38 3.04
CA GLY A 387 -34.88 14.09 2.09
C GLY A 387 -34.40 13.22 0.93
N ARG A 388 -34.44 11.89 1.04
CA ARG A 388 -33.83 10.96 0.06
C ARG A 388 -34.36 11.14 -1.35
N ALA A 389 -35.68 11.19 -1.53
CA ALA A 389 -36.33 11.36 -2.83
C ALA A 389 -36.01 12.73 -3.52
N GLN A 390 -35.52 13.69 -2.74
CA GLN A 390 -35.19 15.04 -3.20
C GLN A 390 -33.68 15.30 -3.24
N SER A 391 -32.88 14.26 -3.01
CA SER A 391 -31.43 14.32 -3.04
C SER A 391 -30.88 13.63 -4.30
N CYS A 392 -29.68 14.02 -4.68
CA CYS A 392 -28.91 13.36 -5.73
C CYS A 392 -27.58 12.85 -5.16
N LEU A 393 -27.17 11.66 -5.58
CA LEU A 393 -25.87 11.09 -5.26
C LEU A 393 -25.06 10.89 -6.54
N PHE A 394 -23.87 11.46 -6.59
CA PHE A 394 -22.91 11.18 -7.65
C PHE A 394 -21.75 10.33 -7.11
N VAL A 395 -21.45 9.25 -7.78
CA VAL A 395 -20.33 8.36 -7.45
C VAL A 395 -19.27 8.56 -8.51
N LEU A 396 -18.11 9.10 -8.13
CA LEU A 396 -17.02 9.49 -9.03
C LEU A 396 -15.92 8.46 -8.93
N THR A 397 -15.72 7.63 -9.97
CA THR A 397 -14.71 6.57 -9.99
C THR A 397 -13.40 7.06 -10.61
N GLU A 398 -12.29 6.37 -10.34
CA GLU A 398 -11.00 6.72 -10.96
C GLU A 398 -10.80 6.09 -12.33
N SER A 399 -11.63 5.10 -12.69
CA SER A 399 -11.55 4.41 -13.98
C SER A 399 -12.87 3.73 -14.28
N ARG A 400 -13.34 3.84 -15.52
CA ARG A 400 -14.54 3.14 -16.02
C ARG A 400 -14.40 1.62 -16.06
N ARG A 401 -13.17 1.11 -15.96
CA ARG A 401 -12.86 -0.33 -16.03
C ARG A 401 -12.75 -0.99 -14.66
N GLY A 402 -12.83 -0.22 -13.59
CA GLY A 402 -12.83 -0.70 -12.22
C GLY A 402 -14.22 -1.14 -11.72
N LYS A 403 -14.24 -1.70 -10.50
CA LYS A 403 -15.47 -2.04 -9.78
C LYS A 403 -15.83 -1.00 -8.72
N GLN A 404 -15.06 0.10 -8.64
CA GLN A 404 -15.29 1.18 -7.68
C GLN A 404 -16.71 1.74 -7.80
N GLY A 405 -17.37 1.94 -6.68
CA GLY A 405 -18.69 2.55 -6.60
C GLY A 405 -19.86 1.62 -6.92
N LEU A 406 -19.64 0.43 -7.52
CA LEU A 406 -20.73 -0.51 -7.79
C LEU A 406 -21.40 -0.99 -6.51
N ARG A 407 -20.62 -1.23 -5.45
CA ARG A 407 -21.15 -1.60 -4.14
C ARG A 407 -21.93 -0.46 -3.50
N ILE A 408 -21.48 0.80 -3.68
CA ILE A 408 -22.26 1.97 -3.21
C ILE A 408 -23.62 2.00 -3.89
N LEU A 409 -23.68 1.87 -5.23
CA LEU A 409 -24.96 1.88 -5.96
C LEU A 409 -25.88 0.73 -5.53
N GLU A 410 -25.36 -0.48 -5.39
CA GLU A 410 -26.11 -1.65 -4.92
C GLU A 410 -26.70 -1.41 -3.53
N GLN A 411 -25.88 -0.95 -2.61
CA GLN A 411 -26.26 -0.72 -1.21
C GLN A 411 -27.21 0.47 -1.05
N VAL A 412 -27.07 1.50 -1.88
CA VAL A 412 -28.01 2.64 -1.94
C VAL A 412 -29.35 2.19 -2.51
N ALA A 413 -29.35 1.43 -3.61
CA ALA A 413 -30.60 0.92 -4.21
C ALA A 413 -31.39 0.02 -3.24
N ALA A 414 -30.69 -0.76 -2.42
CA ALA A 414 -31.33 -1.61 -1.40
C ALA A 414 -31.97 -0.82 -0.24
N ARG A 415 -31.41 0.35 0.12
CA ARG A 415 -31.82 1.17 1.29
C ARG A 415 -32.74 2.35 0.96
N ALA A 416 -32.55 2.91 -0.23
CA ALA A 416 -33.21 4.13 -0.67
C ALA A 416 -33.39 4.12 -2.20
N PRO A 417 -34.26 3.27 -2.76
CA PRO A 417 -34.47 3.18 -4.21
C PRO A 417 -34.98 4.49 -4.83
N GLU A 418 -35.54 5.38 -4.00
CA GLU A 418 -35.97 6.73 -4.40
C GLU A 418 -34.83 7.73 -4.57
N LEU A 419 -33.63 7.48 -4.03
CA LEU A 419 -32.46 8.34 -4.16
C LEU A 419 -31.86 8.20 -5.57
N ARG A 420 -31.78 9.31 -6.29
CA ARG A 420 -31.15 9.34 -7.61
C ARG A 420 -29.63 9.21 -7.49
N ALA A 421 -29.09 8.02 -7.75
CA ALA A 421 -27.67 7.73 -7.72
C ALA A 421 -27.12 7.53 -9.14
N THR A 422 -26.03 8.22 -9.46
CA THR A 422 -25.37 8.18 -10.79
C THR A 422 -23.89 7.90 -10.62
N LEU A 423 -23.38 6.90 -11.36
CA LEU A 423 -21.95 6.60 -11.44
C LEU A 423 -21.33 7.38 -12.61
N PHE A 424 -20.26 8.09 -12.34
CA PHE A 424 -19.50 8.82 -13.35
C PHE A 424 -18.12 8.21 -13.59
N ASP A 425 -17.72 8.27 -14.83
CA ASP A 425 -16.42 7.92 -15.37
C ASP A 425 -15.60 9.22 -15.59
N PRO A 426 -14.32 9.29 -15.21
CA PRO A 426 -13.52 10.49 -15.38
C PRO A 426 -13.30 10.93 -16.83
N ASP A 427 -13.45 10.01 -17.78
CA ASP A 427 -13.24 10.25 -19.22
C ASP A 427 -14.51 10.71 -19.97
N LEU A 428 -15.61 10.95 -19.27
CA LEU A 428 -16.83 11.48 -19.86
C LEU A 428 -16.61 12.89 -20.43
N PRO A 429 -17.31 13.26 -21.53
CA PRO A 429 -17.24 14.61 -22.08
C PRO A 429 -17.64 15.68 -21.05
N ALA A 430 -16.98 16.83 -21.08
CA ALA A 430 -17.25 17.95 -20.17
C ALA A 430 -18.73 18.36 -20.14
N GLN A 431 -19.41 18.34 -21.29
CA GLN A 431 -20.83 18.64 -21.42
C GLN A 431 -21.71 17.77 -20.50
N VAL A 432 -21.37 16.46 -20.34
CA VAL A 432 -22.14 15.56 -19.46
C VAL A 432 -22.06 16.02 -18.01
N PHE A 433 -20.89 16.46 -17.57
CA PHE A 433 -20.69 17.00 -16.22
C PHE A 433 -21.41 18.33 -16.02
N GLU A 434 -21.39 19.23 -17.01
CA GLU A 434 -22.08 20.51 -16.99
C GLU A 434 -23.61 20.34 -16.89
N GLU A 435 -24.17 19.46 -17.74
CA GLU A 435 -25.60 19.13 -17.75
C GLU A 435 -26.04 18.51 -16.41
N ALA A 436 -25.25 17.56 -15.89
CA ALA A 436 -25.53 16.90 -14.61
C ALA A 436 -25.47 17.90 -13.43
N ALA A 437 -24.51 18.80 -13.43
CA ALA A 437 -24.42 19.85 -12.40
C ALA A 437 -25.63 20.81 -12.46
N ALA A 438 -26.02 21.25 -13.66
CA ALA A 438 -27.19 22.11 -13.86
C ALA A 438 -28.49 21.42 -13.43
N GLN A 439 -28.67 20.14 -13.78
CA GLN A 439 -29.85 19.35 -13.36
C GLN A 439 -29.87 19.16 -11.83
N ALA A 440 -28.72 18.92 -11.21
CA ALA A 440 -28.63 18.77 -9.77
C ALA A 440 -28.97 20.08 -9.05
N GLN A 441 -28.47 21.21 -9.53
CA GLN A 441 -28.74 22.55 -8.97
C GLN A 441 -30.21 22.99 -9.09
N SER A 442 -30.95 22.52 -10.10
CA SER A 442 -32.37 22.83 -10.31
C SER A 442 -33.32 21.79 -9.72
N GLY A 443 -32.91 20.54 -9.63
CA GLY A 443 -33.80 19.41 -9.32
C GLY A 443 -33.56 18.71 -8.00
N CYS A 444 -32.46 19.00 -7.28
CA CYS A 444 -32.14 18.37 -5.99
C CYS A 444 -32.17 19.41 -4.86
N LYS A 445 -32.63 19.02 -3.67
CA LYS A 445 -32.49 19.83 -2.45
C LYS A 445 -31.15 19.65 -1.76
N THR A 446 -30.53 18.49 -1.95
CA THR A 446 -29.20 18.15 -1.43
C THR A 446 -28.45 17.35 -2.48
N VAL A 447 -27.20 17.64 -2.66
CA VAL A 447 -26.29 16.85 -3.51
C VAL A 447 -25.25 16.19 -2.64
N MET A 448 -25.12 14.86 -2.77
CA MET A 448 -24.04 14.09 -2.17
C MET A 448 -23.10 13.59 -3.26
N VAL A 449 -21.82 13.62 -2.99
CA VAL A 449 -20.77 13.08 -3.87
C VAL A 449 -19.97 12.05 -3.08
N ALA A 450 -19.80 10.87 -3.63
CA ALA A 450 -18.87 9.86 -3.15
C ALA A 450 -17.73 9.77 -4.17
N ALA A 451 -16.54 10.22 -3.80
CA ALA A 451 -15.41 10.32 -4.73
C ALA A 451 -14.27 9.39 -4.35
N PHE A 452 -13.87 8.57 -5.30
CA PHE A 452 -12.66 7.75 -5.20
C PHE A 452 -11.47 8.61 -5.62
N VAL A 453 -10.54 8.81 -4.69
CA VAL A 453 -9.29 9.55 -4.94
C VAL A 453 -8.18 8.86 -4.17
N THR A 454 -7.37 8.09 -4.88
CA THR A 454 -6.29 7.31 -4.29
C THR A 454 -4.93 7.73 -4.83
N VAL A 455 -3.88 7.40 -4.10
CA VAL A 455 -2.52 7.44 -4.63
C VAL A 455 -2.22 6.13 -5.34
N SER A 456 -1.49 6.19 -6.42
CA SER A 456 -1.01 5.02 -7.15
C SER A 456 0.31 5.31 -7.83
N GLU A 457 1.09 4.27 -8.04
CA GLU A 457 2.32 4.30 -8.81
C GLU A 457 2.10 5.00 -10.16
N TYR A 458 3.05 5.83 -10.56
CA TYR A 458 3.05 6.58 -11.85
C TYR A 458 1.94 7.62 -12.02
N ARG A 459 1.12 7.90 -11.02
CA ARG A 459 0.07 8.94 -11.10
C ARG A 459 0.64 10.35 -10.85
N GLY A 460 1.57 10.48 -9.92
CA GLY A 460 2.31 11.71 -9.64
C GLY A 460 1.51 12.86 -9.02
N ASN A 461 0.22 12.66 -8.65
CA ASN A 461 -0.61 13.64 -7.97
C ASN A 461 -1.73 13.01 -7.15
N THR A 462 -2.34 13.82 -6.27
CA THR A 462 -3.45 13.44 -5.38
C THR A 462 -4.77 14.09 -5.76
N ALA A 463 -4.89 14.63 -6.98
CA ALA A 463 -6.08 15.34 -7.44
C ALA A 463 -7.19 14.38 -7.89
N MET A 464 -8.41 14.87 -7.97
CA MET A 464 -9.53 14.16 -8.60
C MET A 464 -9.24 13.95 -10.10
N ALA A 465 -9.68 12.82 -10.65
CA ALA A 465 -9.43 12.46 -12.04
C ALA A 465 -10.27 13.25 -13.05
N GLY A 466 -9.78 13.38 -14.29
CA GLY A 466 -10.52 13.86 -15.45
C GLY A 466 -11.27 15.18 -15.26
N GLY A 467 -12.53 15.21 -15.65
CA GLY A 467 -13.42 16.38 -15.54
C GLY A 467 -13.99 16.66 -14.15
N TYR A 468 -13.68 15.86 -13.13
CA TYR A 468 -14.28 15.97 -11.80
C TYR A 468 -13.98 17.27 -11.04
N PRO A 469 -12.77 17.87 -11.11
CA PRO A 469 -12.57 19.18 -10.48
C PRO A 469 -13.54 20.24 -10.99
N ALA A 470 -13.72 20.34 -12.30
CA ALA A 470 -14.66 21.29 -12.93
C ALA A 470 -16.13 20.97 -12.57
N PHE A 471 -16.49 19.68 -12.51
CA PHE A 471 -17.81 19.24 -12.07
C PHE A 471 -18.10 19.67 -10.63
N MET A 472 -17.16 19.48 -9.71
CA MET A 472 -17.28 19.91 -8.32
C MET A 472 -17.42 21.43 -8.20
N GLU A 473 -16.62 22.18 -8.96
CA GLU A 473 -16.74 23.65 -9.02
C GLU A 473 -18.11 24.08 -9.52
N ALA A 474 -18.65 23.45 -10.57
CA ALA A 474 -19.98 23.73 -11.10
C ALA A 474 -21.08 23.43 -10.08
N LEU A 475 -20.99 22.31 -9.33
CA LEU A 475 -21.90 21.99 -8.24
C LEU A 475 -21.89 23.06 -7.12
N LEU A 476 -20.71 23.62 -6.83
CA LEU A 476 -20.52 24.60 -5.75
C LEU A 476 -20.78 26.07 -6.16
N ALA A 477 -20.76 26.37 -7.46
CA ALA A 477 -20.89 27.75 -7.97
C ALA A 477 -22.24 28.37 -7.63
N GLY A 478 -23.33 27.61 -7.64
CA GLY A 478 -24.68 28.09 -7.44
C GLY A 478 -25.03 28.49 -5.99
N GLY A 479 -24.37 27.91 -4.99
CA GLY A 479 -24.54 28.17 -3.56
C GLY A 479 -25.93 27.89 -2.98
N ARG A 480 -26.91 27.50 -3.80
CA ARG A 480 -28.33 27.31 -3.42
C ARG A 480 -28.57 25.93 -2.82
N VAL A 481 -27.98 24.89 -3.43
CA VAL A 481 -28.13 23.51 -3.02
C VAL A 481 -26.90 23.12 -2.18
N PRO A 482 -27.07 22.64 -0.95
CA PRO A 482 -25.93 22.16 -0.15
C PRO A 482 -25.30 20.92 -0.78
N VAL A 483 -23.98 20.93 -0.90
CA VAL A 483 -23.19 19.82 -1.45
C VAL A 483 -22.36 19.19 -0.34
N GLY A 484 -22.53 17.89 -0.13
CA GLY A 484 -21.68 17.06 0.74
C GLY A 484 -20.76 16.17 -0.08
N LEU A 485 -19.55 15.90 0.43
CA LEU A 485 -18.58 15.01 -0.18
C LEU A 485 -18.13 13.93 0.81
N ILE A 486 -18.15 12.68 0.37
CA ILE A 486 -17.47 11.56 1.05
C ILE A 486 -16.25 11.20 0.21
N SER A 487 -15.05 11.38 0.76
CA SER A 487 -13.81 10.94 0.13
C SER A 487 -13.53 9.48 0.46
N LEU A 488 -13.45 8.64 -0.57
CA LEU A 488 -12.99 7.26 -0.45
C LEU A 488 -11.50 7.21 -0.86
N GLY A 489 -10.63 7.57 0.08
CA GLY A 489 -9.18 7.64 -0.10
C GLY A 489 -8.59 8.92 0.48
N ASN A 490 -8.09 9.80 -0.37
CA ASN A 490 -7.37 11.01 -0.01
C ASN A 490 -8.18 11.93 0.93
N PRO A 491 -7.73 12.17 2.18
CA PRO A 491 -8.47 12.98 3.16
C PRO A 491 -8.41 14.50 2.89
N TYR A 492 -7.54 14.96 2.01
CA TYR A 492 -7.22 16.38 1.85
C TYR A 492 -8.15 17.13 0.88
N LEU A 493 -9.19 16.49 0.32
CA LEU A 493 -10.06 17.12 -0.70
C LEU A 493 -10.81 18.36 -0.19
N LEU A 494 -11.07 18.45 1.13
CA LEU A 494 -11.74 19.62 1.70
C LEU A 494 -10.98 20.93 1.45
N ARG A 495 -9.63 20.88 1.37
CA ARG A 495 -8.82 22.08 1.07
C ARG A 495 -9.06 22.60 -0.35
N SER A 496 -9.37 21.71 -1.30
CA SER A 496 -9.68 22.07 -2.68
C SER A 496 -11.11 22.59 -2.84
N PHE A 497 -12.02 22.14 -1.96
CA PHE A 497 -13.43 22.47 -2.02
C PHE A 497 -13.98 23.02 -0.68
N PRO A 498 -13.47 24.17 -0.19
CA PRO A 498 -13.83 24.70 1.14
C PRO A 498 -15.31 25.12 1.27
N LYS A 499 -16.01 25.31 0.15
CA LYS A 499 -17.45 25.66 0.10
C LYS A 499 -18.38 24.47 0.31
N LEU A 500 -17.87 23.24 0.45
CA LEU A 500 -18.69 22.07 0.79
C LEU A 500 -19.48 22.33 2.07
N ALA A 501 -20.74 21.96 2.08
CA ALA A 501 -21.61 22.03 3.25
C ALA A 501 -21.32 20.87 4.23
N ALA A 502 -20.87 19.73 3.72
CA ALA A 502 -20.43 18.61 4.55
C ALA A 502 -19.24 17.88 3.90
N TYR A 503 -18.36 17.34 4.75
CA TYR A 503 -17.23 16.55 4.31
C TYR A 503 -16.95 15.40 5.27
N ALA A 504 -16.88 14.20 4.72
CA ALA A 504 -16.47 13.00 5.42
C ALA A 504 -15.38 12.27 4.63
N THR A 505 -14.60 11.43 5.31
CA THR A 505 -13.58 10.60 4.66
C THR A 505 -13.54 9.21 5.27
N THR A 506 -13.25 8.21 4.42
CA THR A 506 -13.08 6.80 4.82
C THR A 506 -11.63 6.35 4.75
N TYR A 507 -10.72 7.17 4.24
CA TYR A 507 -9.29 6.92 4.04
C TYR A 507 -8.95 5.70 3.17
N SER A 508 -9.94 5.05 2.58
CA SER A 508 -9.75 3.84 1.79
C SER A 508 -10.84 3.67 0.74
N PRO A 509 -10.52 3.18 -0.47
CA PRO A 509 -11.48 2.80 -1.50
C PRO A 509 -11.91 1.32 -1.39
N SER A 510 -11.59 0.62 -0.28
CA SER A 510 -11.91 -0.80 -0.12
C SER A 510 -13.42 -1.05 -0.13
N ALA A 511 -13.82 -2.28 -0.44
CA ALA A 511 -15.23 -2.67 -0.43
C ALA A 511 -15.89 -2.48 0.96
N THR A 512 -15.13 -2.67 2.03
CA THR A 512 -15.57 -2.37 3.41
C THR A 512 -15.82 -0.87 3.58
N SER A 513 -14.93 -0.01 3.07
CA SER A 513 -15.08 1.45 3.14
C SER A 513 -16.23 1.97 2.26
N GLU A 514 -16.53 1.34 1.12
CA GLU A 514 -17.72 1.65 0.33
C GLU A 514 -19.01 1.42 1.14
N LEU A 515 -19.11 0.29 1.83
CA LEU A 515 -20.26 0.00 2.69
C LEU A 515 -20.32 0.96 3.89
N SER A 516 -19.19 1.29 4.50
CA SER A 516 -19.14 2.27 5.61
C SER A 516 -19.59 3.66 5.17
N ALA A 517 -19.20 4.09 3.94
CA ALA A 517 -19.67 5.35 3.36
C ALA A 517 -21.21 5.39 3.21
N VAL A 518 -21.82 4.28 2.78
CA VAL A 518 -23.29 4.19 2.67
C VAL A 518 -23.97 4.18 4.04
N LYS A 519 -23.44 3.41 5.01
CA LYS A 519 -23.93 3.41 6.40
C LYS A 519 -23.87 4.82 7.02
N ALA A 520 -22.75 5.53 6.80
CA ALA A 520 -22.59 6.91 7.25
C ALA A 520 -23.61 7.85 6.59
N LEU A 521 -23.78 7.73 5.26
CA LEU A 521 -24.73 8.53 4.50
C LEU A 521 -26.16 8.43 5.03
N PHE A 522 -26.56 7.25 5.51
CA PHE A 522 -27.90 7.01 6.04
C PHE A 522 -27.98 7.05 7.58
N GLY A 523 -26.87 7.27 8.27
CA GLY A 523 -26.83 7.36 9.72
C GLY A 523 -27.00 6.02 10.44
N GLU A 524 -26.68 4.90 9.79
CA GLU A 524 -26.85 3.54 10.32
C GLU A 524 -25.76 3.15 11.33
N MET A 525 -24.75 4.01 11.53
CA MET A 525 -23.67 3.77 12.48
C MET A 525 -23.26 5.07 13.20
N LYS A 526 -22.56 4.90 14.32
CA LYS A 526 -21.91 6.04 15.00
C LYS A 526 -20.72 6.49 14.17
N LEU A 527 -20.51 7.81 14.05
CA LEU A 527 -19.30 8.39 13.48
C LEU A 527 -18.37 8.78 14.63
N THR A 528 -17.25 8.09 14.75
CA THR A 528 -16.29 8.26 15.87
C THR A 528 -14.88 8.53 15.40
N GLY A 529 -14.60 8.40 14.10
CA GLY A 529 -13.29 8.62 13.53
C GLY A 529 -12.75 10.03 13.80
N ARG A 530 -11.43 10.14 13.89
CA ARG A 530 -10.70 11.39 14.05
C ARG A 530 -9.63 11.50 12.97
N LEU A 531 -9.37 12.72 12.50
CA LEU A 531 -8.35 12.97 11.48
C LEU A 531 -6.96 12.53 12.01
N PRO A 532 -6.28 11.60 11.33
CA PRO A 532 -4.89 11.26 11.63
C PRO A 532 -3.90 12.19 10.93
N VAL A 533 -4.41 13.21 10.25
CA VAL A 533 -3.65 14.22 9.51
C VAL A 533 -4.34 15.58 9.60
N THR A 534 -3.55 16.64 9.53
CA THR A 534 -4.04 18.02 9.37
C THR A 534 -4.45 18.26 7.92
N ILE A 535 -5.66 18.77 7.69
CA ILE A 535 -6.11 19.27 6.38
C ILE A 535 -5.80 20.78 6.32
N PRO A 536 -4.77 21.23 5.59
CA PRO A 536 -4.33 22.62 5.61
C PRO A 536 -5.46 23.59 5.29
N GLY A 537 -5.64 24.60 6.15
CA GLY A 537 -6.69 25.62 6.01
C GLY A 537 -8.12 25.16 6.31
N ALA A 538 -8.34 23.90 6.71
CA ALA A 538 -9.68 23.33 6.90
C ALA A 538 -9.90 22.62 8.24
N ALA A 539 -9.00 21.76 8.68
CA ALA A 539 -9.15 20.98 9.92
C ALA A 539 -7.80 20.52 10.48
N LYS A 540 -7.73 20.29 11.78
CA LYS A 540 -6.50 19.89 12.48
C LYS A 540 -6.48 18.39 12.77
N LEU A 541 -5.28 17.85 12.96
CA LEU A 541 -5.05 16.52 13.53
C LEU A 541 -5.93 16.30 14.76
N GLY A 542 -6.57 15.14 14.86
CA GLY A 542 -7.45 14.76 15.97
C GLY A 542 -8.87 15.31 15.90
N GLU A 543 -9.19 16.22 14.97
CA GLU A 543 -10.56 16.71 14.79
C GLU A 543 -11.47 15.66 14.12
N GLY A 544 -12.76 15.74 14.42
CA GLY A 544 -13.82 14.90 13.87
C GLY A 544 -15.12 15.11 14.64
N ILE A 545 -16.20 15.34 13.91
CA ILE A 545 -17.54 15.52 14.47
C ILE A 545 -18.07 14.15 14.90
N GLN A 546 -18.35 14.00 16.19
CA GLN A 546 -18.93 12.78 16.74
C GLN A 546 -20.44 12.79 16.51
N MET A 547 -20.98 11.73 15.94
CA MET A 547 -22.40 11.61 15.66
C MET A 547 -22.95 10.27 16.11
N PRO A 548 -24.07 10.22 16.86
CA PRO A 548 -24.73 8.95 17.19
C PRO A 548 -25.33 8.32 15.93
N GLY A 549 -25.37 7.00 15.88
CA GLY A 549 -26.17 6.28 14.87
C GLY A 549 -27.66 6.54 15.11
N ARG A 550 -28.43 6.63 14.06
CA ARG A 550 -29.90 6.60 14.14
C ARG A 550 -30.30 5.14 14.40
N GLN A 551 -31.13 4.91 15.42
CA GLN A 551 -31.76 3.60 15.67
C GLN A 551 -32.84 3.31 14.64
#